data_1eb29bef57a03651ccaec48e41081b6f
#
_entry.id   1eb29bef57a03651ccaec48e41081b6f
#
_cell.length_a   1.000
_cell.length_b   1.000
_cell.length_c   1.000
_cell.angle_alpha   90.00
_cell.angle_beta   90.00
_cell.angle_gamma   90.00
#
_symmetry.space_group_name_H-M   'P 1'
#
loop_
_entity.id
_entity.type
_entity.pdbx_description
1 polymer ?
#
loop_
_entity_poly.entity_id
_entity_poly.type
_entity_poly.pdbx_seq_one_letter_code
_entity_poly.pdbx_strand_id
1 'polypeptide(L)'
;MGLLMTAAVGCFTSFAYDSARLKACSVENGNSISVTGTATTGALNEGETPDDGYYYLFELHPYESEIGSRTDYIAWSNKSDKLKFTLKYSGDSTDTMLYSRFVVALKTGSTYTPISNAIYVTNPGDVAKFREDYPEPMSKKGLLIQLDMLGDALNLGVKHTTVNIPYHQLVGGNLKYKYNGKTYNFNGDLIKDYDKMISAFSAKGIVVTAILLNGW
;
A
#
# COMPACT_ATOMS: atom_id res chain seq x y z
N MET A 1 29.59 34.30 53.64
CA MET A 1 28.49 33.32 53.69
C MET A 1 28.02 33.11 52.26
N GLY A 2 28.68 32.20 51.57
CA GLY A 2 28.43 31.95 50.15
C GLY A 2 27.44 30.78 49.96
N LEU A 3 26.36 31.06 49.26
CA LEU A 3 25.32 30.10 48.94
C LEU A 3 25.77 29.30 47.71
N LEU A 4 26.15 28.02 47.90
CA LEU A 4 26.38 27.12 46.80
C LEU A 4 25.02 26.68 46.25
N MET A 5 24.66 27.16 45.05
CA MET A 5 23.57 26.57 44.26
C MET A 5 24.09 25.33 43.56
N THR A 6 23.73 24.18 44.08
CA THR A 6 23.85 22.91 43.35
C THR A 6 22.75 22.84 42.28
N ALA A 7 23.12 23.07 41.04
CA ALA A 7 22.23 22.77 39.90
C ALA A 7 22.12 21.24 39.78
N ALA A 8 20.96 20.70 40.15
CA ALA A 8 20.61 19.33 39.79
C ALA A 8 20.44 19.27 38.29
N VAL A 9 21.43 18.71 37.59
CA VAL A 9 21.30 18.32 36.19
C VAL A 9 20.35 17.12 36.20
N GLY A 10 19.10 17.38 35.92
CA GLY A 10 18.13 16.34 35.65
C GLY A 10 18.59 15.55 34.42
N CYS A 11 19.08 14.35 34.68
CA CYS A 11 19.35 13.39 33.63
C CYS A 11 17.97 13.02 33.04
N PHE A 12 17.58 13.63 31.93
CA PHE A 12 16.45 13.14 31.15
C PHE A 12 16.90 11.82 30.53
N THR A 13 16.53 10.70 31.19
CA THR A 13 16.60 9.41 30.58
C THR A 13 15.61 9.42 29.43
N SER A 14 16.08 9.53 28.21
CA SER A 14 15.25 9.28 27.04
C SER A 14 14.90 7.80 27.07
N PHE A 15 13.66 7.48 27.39
CA PHE A 15 13.14 6.13 27.28
C PHE A 15 13.16 5.73 25.82
N ALA A 16 14.04 4.81 25.45
CA ALA A 16 14.11 4.28 24.09
C ALA A 16 13.06 3.17 23.98
N TYR A 17 11.97 3.45 23.30
CA TYR A 17 11.00 2.41 22.93
C TYR A 17 11.55 1.52 21.82
N ASP A 18 11.10 0.28 21.77
CA ASP A 18 11.34 -0.59 20.64
C ASP A 18 10.83 0.09 19.35
N SER A 19 11.69 0.16 18.38
CA SER A 19 11.36 0.76 17.07
C SER A 19 11.98 -0.06 15.96
N ALA A 20 11.29 -0.08 14.83
CA ALA A 20 11.76 -0.77 13.64
C ALA A 20 11.62 0.11 12.40
N ARG A 21 12.54 -0.06 11.46
CA ARG A 21 12.48 0.59 10.15
C ARG A 21 12.61 -0.44 9.05
N LEU A 22 11.53 -0.68 8.35
CA LEU A 22 11.52 -1.51 7.16
C LEU A 22 12.16 -0.73 6.00
N LYS A 23 13.05 -1.40 5.26
CA LYS A 23 13.86 -0.79 4.19
C LYS A 23 13.53 -1.35 2.82
N ALA A 24 13.22 -2.65 2.74
CA ALA A 24 12.88 -3.30 1.50
C ALA A 24 11.82 -4.39 1.72
N CYS A 25 10.96 -4.53 0.73
CA CYS A 25 9.98 -5.59 0.60
C CYS A 25 10.03 -6.08 -0.84
N SER A 26 10.78 -7.14 -1.11
CA SER A 26 11.00 -7.63 -2.48
C SER A 26 10.31 -8.96 -2.70
N VAL A 27 9.67 -9.12 -3.85
CA VAL A 27 9.20 -10.41 -4.33
C VAL A 27 10.34 -11.12 -5.05
N GLU A 28 10.60 -12.36 -4.64
CA GLU A 28 11.66 -13.20 -5.18
C GLU A 28 11.04 -14.44 -5.82
N ASN A 29 11.49 -14.80 -7.00
CA ASN A 29 11.06 -16.01 -7.72
C ASN A 29 9.53 -16.16 -7.92
N GLY A 30 8.81 -15.04 -7.96
CA GLY A 30 7.37 -14.99 -8.24
C GLY A 30 6.43 -15.49 -7.13
N ASN A 31 6.95 -16.11 -6.07
CA ASN A 31 6.12 -16.68 -5.00
C ASN A 31 6.67 -16.50 -3.59
N SER A 32 7.72 -15.72 -3.42
CA SER A 32 8.34 -15.46 -2.12
C SER A 32 8.48 -13.96 -1.91
N ILE A 33 8.15 -13.46 -0.71
CA ILE A 33 8.41 -12.09 -0.30
C ILE A 33 9.49 -12.08 0.75
N SER A 34 10.47 -11.22 0.58
CA SER A 34 11.52 -10.91 1.55
C SER A 34 11.31 -9.51 2.09
N VAL A 35 11.03 -9.37 3.39
CA VAL A 35 10.90 -8.08 4.07
C VAL A 35 12.10 -7.87 4.97
N THR A 36 12.84 -6.79 4.75
CA THR A 36 14.07 -6.50 5.49
C THR A 36 14.06 -5.10 6.10
N GLY A 37 14.81 -4.95 7.19
CA GLY A 37 14.90 -3.69 7.90
C GLY A 37 15.92 -3.72 9.04
N THR A 38 15.82 -2.74 9.90
CA THR A 38 16.58 -2.62 11.14
C THR A 38 15.63 -2.38 12.31
N ALA A 39 15.98 -2.88 13.47
CA ALA A 39 15.26 -2.59 14.71
C ALA A 39 16.23 -2.07 15.77
N THR A 40 15.69 -1.31 16.71
CA THR A 40 16.35 -0.87 17.93
C THR A 40 15.52 -1.37 19.09
N THR A 41 16.12 -2.14 19.99
CA THR A 41 15.47 -2.63 21.19
C THR A 41 15.55 -1.56 22.26
N GLY A 42 14.41 -1.15 22.79
CA GLY A 42 14.31 -0.25 23.92
C GLY A 42 14.55 -0.96 25.25
N ALA A 43 14.78 -0.20 26.30
CA ALA A 43 14.79 -0.71 27.64
C ALA A 43 13.36 -0.70 28.20
N LEU A 44 12.98 -1.76 28.89
CA LEU A 44 11.72 -1.81 29.64
C LEU A 44 11.76 -0.81 30.80
N ASN A 45 10.69 -0.07 30.98
CA ASN A 45 10.48 0.76 32.15
C ASN A 45 10.03 -0.10 33.35
N GLU A 46 10.28 0.40 34.55
CA GLU A 46 9.80 -0.24 35.75
C GLU A 46 8.26 -0.31 35.76
N GLY A 47 7.71 -1.52 35.90
CA GLY A 47 6.26 -1.76 35.87
C GLY A 47 5.65 -2.05 34.49
N GLU A 48 6.42 -1.97 33.42
CA GLU A 48 5.95 -2.38 32.09
C GLU A 48 5.94 -3.91 31.94
N THR A 49 4.90 -4.41 31.27
CA THR A 49 4.83 -5.83 30.90
C THR A 49 5.80 -6.09 29.74
N PRO A 50 6.74 -7.04 29.90
CA PRO A 50 7.66 -7.38 28.83
C PRO A 50 6.90 -7.96 27.62
N ASP A 51 7.41 -7.69 26.42
CA ASP A 51 7.00 -8.40 25.23
C ASP A 51 7.50 -9.85 25.26
N ASP A 52 7.07 -10.66 24.30
CA ASP A 52 7.40 -12.09 24.24
C ASP A 52 8.75 -12.41 23.58
N GLY A 53 9.54 -11.38 23.20
CA GLY A 53 10.88 -11.53 22.61
C GLY A 53 10.88 -11.75 21.09
N TYR A 54 9.75 -11.50 20.42
CA TYR A 54 9.62 -11.68 18.99
C TYR A 54 9.13 -10.41 18.29
N TYR A 55 9.47 -10.30 17.01
CA TYR A 55 8.89 -9.37 16.06
C TYR A 55 7.90 -10.11 15.17
N TYR A 56 6.73 -9.50 14.95
CA TYR A 56 5.64 -10.05 14.16
C TYR A 56 5.39 -9.19 12.94
N LEU A 57 5.34 -9.80 11.77
CA LEU A 57 5.02 -9.14 10.52
C LEU A 57 3.54 -9.29 10.20
N PHE A 58 2.89 -8.18 9.94
CA PHE A 58 1.50 -8.11 9.50
C PHE A 58 1.42 -7.59 8.07
N GLU A 59 0.47 -8.11 7.31
CA GLU A 59 0.04 -7.55 6.05
C GLU A 59 -1.17 -6.66 6.27
N LEU A 60 -1.12 -5.44 5.78
CA LEU A 60 -2.23 -4.50 5.74
C LEU A 60 -2.74 -4.41 4.31
N HIS A 61 -4.01 -4.76 4.11
CA HIS A 61 -4.66 -4.64 2.80
C HIS A 61 -4.95 -3.18 2.45
N PRO A 62 -5.24 -2.85 1.18
CA PRO A 62 -5.36 -1.45 0.71
C PRO A 62 -6.32 -0.57 1.52
N TYR A 63 -7.37 -1.15 2.09
CA TYR A 63 -8.38 -0.44 2.88
C TYR A 63 -8.14 -0.51 4.39
N GLU A 64 -7.05 -1.10 4.85
CA GLU A 64 -6.69 -1.18 6.26
C GLU A 64 -5.65 -0.11 6.58
N SER A 65 -5.89 0.70 7.59
CA SER A 65 -4.94 1.75 8.03
C SER A 65 -3.97 1.26 9.09
N GLU A 66 -4.37 0.28 9.90
CA GLU A 66 -3.66 -0.20 11.08
C GLU A 66 -3.94 -1.69 11.36
N ILE A 67 -3.15 -2.28 12.24
CA ILE A 67 -3.34 -3.68 12.70
C ILE A 67 -4.64 -3.81 13.52
N GLY A 68 -4.96 -2.81 14.34
CA GLY A 68 -6.10 -2.86 15.26
C GLY A 68 -5.98 -4.03 16.25
N SER A 69 -7.08 -4.77 16.42
CA SER A 69 -7.14 -5.95 17.31
C SER A 69 -6.80 -7.28 16.62
N ARG A 70 -6.21 -7.25 15.44
CA ARG A 70 -5.85 -8.45 14.66
C ARG A 70 -4.76 -9.25 15.35
N THR A 71 -4.81 -10.57 15.17
CA THR A 71 -3.83 -11.54 15.70
C THR A 71 -3.23 -12.42 14.59
N ASP A 72 -3.64 -12.20 13.35
CA ASP A 72 -3.27 -12.97 12.16
C ASP A 72 -1.99 -12.44 11.50
N TYR A 73 -0.90 -12.43 12.25
CA TYR A 73 0.43 -12.14 11.70
C TYR A 73 0.81 -13.20 10.66
N ILE A 74 1.58 -12.77 9.66
CA ILE A 74 1.97 -13.62 8.52
C ILE A 74 3.37 -14.23 8.68
N ALA A 75 4.21 -13.64 9.53
CA ALA A 75 5.52 -14.16 9.88
C ALA A 75 5.97 -13.62 11.24
N TRP A 76 6.97 -14.26 11.81
CA TRP A 76 7.64 -13.81 13.03
C TRP A 76 9.15 -14.09 12.99
N SER A 77 9.91 -13.37 13.78
CA SER A 77 11.35 -13.60 13.99
C SER A 77 11.76 -13.25 15.42
N ASN A 78 12.85 -13.83 15.89
CA ASN A 78 13.45 -13.39 17.17
C ASN A 78 13.85 -11.91 17.09
N LYS A 79 13.80 -11.22 18.22
CA LYS A 79 14.31 -9.86 18.33
C LYS A 79 15.78 -9.80 17.97
N SER A 80 16.13 -8.89 17.07
CA SER A 80 17.49 -8.57 16.67
C SER A 80 17.55 -7.17 16.03
N ASP A 81 18.75 -6.60 15.91
CA ASP A 81 18.98 -5.33 15.24
C ASP A 81 18.75 -5.39 13.72
N LYS A 82 18.69 -6.61 13.16
CA LYS A 82 18.44 -6.87 11.73
C LYS A 82 17.14 -7.63 11.57
N LEU A 83 16.21 -7.04 10.85
CA LEU A 83 14.95 -7.67 10.50
C LEU A 83 15.09 -8.39 9.17
N LYS A 84 14.66 -9.66 9.15
CA LYS A 84 14.51 -10.43 7.91
C LYS A 84 13.35 -11.39 8.06
N PHE A 85 12.31 -11.19 7.27
CA PHE A 85 11.17 -12.11 7.15
C PHE A 85 11.16 -12.66 5.73
N THR A 86 10.88 -13.95 5.60
CA THR A 86 10.69 -14.59 4.30
C THR A 86 9.35 -15.30 4.32
N LEU A 87 8.51 -14.95 3.38
CA LEU A 87 7.16 -15.45 3.22
C LEU A 87 7.07 -16.23 1.92
N LYS A 88 6.34 -17.35 1.94
CA LYS A 88 6.00 -18.07 0.71
C LYS A 88 4.51 -17.87 0.45
N TYR A 89 4.21 -17.47 -0.76
CA TYR A 89 2.84 -17.37 -1.23
C TYR A 89 2.55 -18.49 -2.21
N SER A 90 1.34 -19.02 -2.17
CA SER A 90 0.89 -20.05 -3.08
C SER A 90 -0.03 -19.46 -4.15
N GLY A 91 0.23 -19.74 -5.41
CA GLY A 91 -0.65 -19.41 -6.52
C GLY A 91 -0.66 -17.95 -6.96
N ASP A 92 -1.82 -17.48 -7.42
CA ASP A 92 -2.03 -16.15 -8.05
C ASP A 92 -2.05 -14.96 -7.08
N SER A 93 -1.62 -15.14 -5.84
CA SER A 93 -1.70 -14.11 -4.80
C SER A 93 -0.66 -13.00 -4.93
N THR A 94 0.36 -13.13 -5.80
CA THR A 94 1.37 -12.08 -5.99
C THR A 94 0.79 -10.76 -6.50
N ASP A 95 -0.25 -10.79 -7.33
CA ASP A 95 -0.89 -9.57 -7.84
C ASP A 95 -1.59 -8.78 -6.73
N THR A 96 -2.14 -9.46 -5.74
CA THR A 96 -2.80 -8.81 -4.59
C THR A 96 -1.79 -8.16 -3.65
N MET A 97 -0.57 -8.68 -3.60
CA MET A 97 0.50 -8.14 -2.75
C MET A 97 1.04 -6.80 -3.20
N LEU A 98 0.94 -6.45 -4.48
CA LEU A 98 1.37 -5.14 -5.00
C LEU A 98 0.71 -3.97 -4.29
N TYR A 99 -0.48 -4.18 -3.76
CA TYR A 99 -1.29 -3.16 -3.10
C TYR A 99 -1.28 -3.29 -1.58
N SER A 100 -0.68 -4.34 -1.05
CA SER A 100 -0.54 -4.57 0.38
C SER A 100 0.65 -3.80 0.96
N ARG A 101 0.53 -3.47 2.23
CA ARG A 101 1.62 -2.90 3.04
C ARG A 101 2.01 -3.87 4.13
N PHE A 102 3.27 -3.85 4.50
CA PHE A 102 3.80 -4.70 5.55
C PHE A 102 4.27 -3.83 6.72
N VAL A 103 3.97 -4.25 7.92
CA VAL A 103 4.32 -3.55 9.16
C VAL A 103 4.77 -4.56 10.22
N VAL A 104 5.73 -4.15 11.05
CA VAL A 104 6.23 -4.96 12.18
C VAL A 104 5.61 -4.48 13.47
N ALA A 105 5.19 -5.44 14.29
CA ALA A 105 4.64 -5.21 15.62
C ALA A 105 5.37 -6.02 16.70
N LEU A 106 5.26 -5.55 17.93
CA LEU A 106 5.56 -6.30 19.15
C LEU A 106 4.28 -6.85 19.77
N LYS A 107 4.42 -7.96 20.47
CA LYS A 107 3.34 -8.56 21.24
C LYS A 107 3.57 -8.38 22.74
N THR A 108 2.63 -7.72 23.40
CA THR A 108 2.59 -7.59 24.87
C THR A 108 1.28 -8.19 25.37
N GLY A 109 1.35 -9.26 26.10
CA GLY A 109 0.17 -10.04 26.48
C GLY A 109 -0.57 -10.58 25.24
N SER A 110 -1.80 -10.13 25.00
CA SER A 110 -2.60 -10.51 23.82
C SER A 110 -2.62 -9.43 22.72
N THR A 111 -1.93 -8.30 22.91
CA THR A 111 -2.01 -7.13 22.03
C THR A 111 -0.77 -7.02 21.17
N TYR A 112 -0.97 -6.72 19.88
CA TYR A 112 0.09 -6.41 18.93
C TYR A 112 0.16 -4.90 18.70
N THR A 113 1.32 -4.30 19.00
CA THR A 113 1.56 -2.86 18.85
C THR A 113 2.52 -2.62 17.69
N PRO A 114 2.13 -1.88 16.65
CA PRO A 114 3.02 -1.53 15.54
C PRO A 114 4.22 -0.72 16.02
N ILE A 115 5.43 -1.09 15.57
CA ILE A 115 6.68 -0.41 15.91
C ILE A 115 7.46 0.07 14.68
N SER A 116 6.94 -0.18 13.47
CA SER A 116 7.62 0.19 12.23
C SER A 116 6.76 1.09 11.34
N ASN A 117 7.43 1.70 10.35
CA ASN A 117 6.73 2.22 9.17
C ASN A 117 6.07 1.07 8.41
N ALA A 118 5.01 1.38 7.66
CA ALA A 118 4.46 0.48 6.65
C ALA A 118 5.27 0.60 5.35
N ILE A 119 5.53 -0.54 4.68
CA ILE A 119 6.26 -0.59 3.41
C ILE A 119 5.47 -1.36 2.35
N TYR A 120 5.44 -0.86 1.13
CA TYR A 120 4.94 -1.57 -0.05
C TYR A 120 6.03 -2.43 -0.68
N VAL A 121 5.65 -3.30 -1.60
CA VAL A 121 6.60 -4.03 -2.46
C VAL A 121 7.50 -3.02 -3.17
N THR A 122 8.81 -3.20 -3.06
CA THR A 122 9.83 -2.25 -3.59
C THR A 122 10.28 -2.59 -5.00
N ASN A 123 9.89 -3.76 -5.53
CA ASN A 123 10.17 -4.20 -6.90
C ASN A 123 8.87 -4.55 -7.67
N PRO A 124 7.89 -3.63 -7.78
CA PRO A 124 6.59 -3.93 -8.38
C PRO A 124 6.69 -4.36 -9.85
N GLY A 125 7.69 -3.85 -10.57
CA GLY A 125 7.91 -4.21 -11.97
C GLY A 125 8.30 -5.69 -12.20
N ASP A 126 8.83 -6.36 -11.17
CA ASP A 126 9.20 -7.78 -11.25
C ASP A 126 8.01 -8.71 -10.92
N VAL A 127 6.94 -8.12 -10.39
CA VAL A 127 5.75 -8.85 -9.88
C VAL A 127 4.58 -8.74 -10.82
N ALA A 128 4.43 -7.60 -11.51
CA ALA A 128 3.29 -7.34 -12.37
C ALA A 128 3.22 -8.37 -13.51
N LYS A 129 2.10 -9.09 -13.59
CA LYS A 129 1.84 -10.06 -14.68
C LYS A 129 1.70 -9.40 -16.03
N PHE A 130 1.16 -8.19 -16.04
CA PHE A 130 0.93 -7.39 -17.23
C PHE A 130 1.85 -6.18 -17.19
N ARG A 131 3.01 -6.31 -17.80
CA ARG A 131 3.93 -5.21 -18.01
C ARG A 131 3.87 -4.82 -19.49
N GLU A 132 3.10 -3.79 -19.77
CA GLU A 132 3.15 -3.12 -21.06
C GLU A 132 3.95 -1.82 -20.91
N ASP A 133 4.79 -1.53 -21.88
CA ASP A 133 5.47 -0.26 -21.93
C ASP A 133 4.42 0.83 -22.14
N TYR A 134 4.47 1.86 -21.30
CA TYR A 134 3.58 3.01 -21.46
C TYR A 134 3.92 3.71 -22.78
N PRO A 135 2.96 3.81 -23.72
CA PRO A 135 3.22 4.46 -24.99
C PRO A 135 3.44 5.96 -24.79
N GLU A 136 4.62 6.47 -25.12
CA GLU A 136 4.88 7.90 -25.08
C GLU A 136 4.10 8.59 -26.19
N PRO A 137 3.24 9.58 -25.89
CA PRO A 137 2.50 10.29 -26.92
C PRO A 137 3.44 11.15 -27.75
N MET A 138 3.40 11.00 -29.07
CA MET A 138 4.17 11.78 -30.04
C MET A 138 3.83 13.28 -30.03
N SER A 139 2.79 13.67 -29.30
CA SER A 139 2.30 15.05 -29.24
C SER A 139 1.75 15.35 -27.84
N LYS A 140 2.05 16.55 -27.33
CA LYS A 140 1.46 17.08 -26.09
C LYS A 140 0.03 17.58 -26.27
N LYS A 141 -0.54 17.51 -27.48
CA LYS A 141 -1.94 17.87 -27.72
C LYS A 141 -2.85 16.81 -27.12
N GLY A 142 -3.56 17.17 -26.06
CA GLY A 142 -4.52 16.32 -25.39
C GLY A 142 -5.81 17.07 -25.09
N LEU A 143 -6.88 16.33 -24.81
CA LEU A 143 -8.17 16.85 -24.43
C LEU A 143 -8.65 16.15 -23.14
N LEU A 144 -9.26 16.93 -22.26
CA LEU A 144 -10.15 16.38 -21.25
C LEU A 144 -11.51 16.12 -21.89
N ILE A 145 -12.00 14.90 -21.83
CA ILE A 145 -13.23 14.48 -22.49
C ILE A 145 -14.23 13.87 -21.52
N GLN A 146 -15.50 13.91 -21.92
CA GLN A 146 -16.61 13.22 -21.26
C GLN A 146 -17.05 12.03 -22.12
N LEU A 147 -17.91 11.16 -21.56
CA LEU A 147 -18.36 9.93 -22.23
C LEU A 147 -19.03 10.15 -23.59
N ASP A 148 -19.74 11.26 -23.75
CA ASP A 148 -20.46 11.64 -24.98
C ASP A 148 -19.57 12.28 -26.05
N MET A 149 -18.33 12.63 -25.71
CA MET A 149 -17.40 13.33 -26.61
C MET A 149 -16.46 12.40 -27.41
N LEU A 150 -16.68 11.10 -27.38
CA LEU A 150 -15.82 10.10 -28.03
C LEU A 150 -15.61 10.40 -29.52
N GLY A 151 -16.70 10.65 -30.25
CA GLY A 151 -16.66 10.92 -31.68
C GLY A 151 -15.86 12.18 -32.05
N ASP A 152 -16.05 13.24 -31.30
CA ASP A 152 -15.37 14.52 -31.51
C ASP A 152 -13.88 14.40 -31.28
N ALA A 153 -13.47 13.74 -30.17
CA ALA A 153 -12.07 13.53 -29.85
C ALA A 153 -11.34 12.67 -30.90
N LEU A 154 -12.01 11.62 -31.41
CA LEU A 154 -11.47 10.81 -32.51
C LEU A 154 -11.31 11.61 -33.81
N ASN A 155 -12.28 12.46 -34.14
CA ASN A 155 -12.26 13.29 -35.34
C ASN A 155 -11.19 14.40 -35.27
N LEU A 156 -10.91 14.93 -34.09
CA LEU A 156 -9.84 15.92 -33.87
C LEU A 156 -8.44 15.34 -33.98
N GLY A 157 -8.31 14.02 -34.02
CA GLY A 157 -7.03 13.33 -34.15
C GLY A 157 -6.05 13.59 -33.02
N VAL A 158 -6.57 13.75 -31.80
CA VAL A 158 -5.73 13.89 -30.58
C VAL A 158 -4.87 12.67 -30.37
N LYS A 159 -3.72 12.84 -29.72
CA LYS A 159 -2.80 11.74 -29.41
C LYS A 159 -2.85 11.33 -27.94
N HIS A 160 -3.50 12.14 -27.12
CA HIS A 160 -3.67 11.92 -25.70
C HIS A 160 -5.02 12.45 -25.25
N THR A 161 -5.69 11.71 -24.36
CA THR A 161 -6.92 12.14 -23.70
C THR A 161 -6.85 11.94 -22.20
N THR A 162 -7.55 12.80 -21.47
CA THR A 162 -7.78 12.63 -20.04
C THR A 162 -9.29 12.40 -19.82
N VAL A 163 -9.61 11.40 -19.02
CA VAL A 163 -10.98 11.01 -18.67
C VAL A 163 -11.16 11.09 -17.17
N ASN A 164 -12.12 11.87 -16.72
CA ASN A 164 -12.53 11.91 -15.31
C ASN A 164 -13.56 10.82 -15.04
N ILE A 165 -13.26 9.96 -14.07
CA ILE A 165 -14.14 8.88 -13.64
C ILE A 165 -14.60 9.18 -12.21
N PRO A 166 -15.83 9.69 -12.01
CA PRO A 166 -16.33 10.03 -10.67
C PRO A 166 -16.61 8.76 -9.87
N TYR A 167 -15.77 8.49 -8.88
CA TYR A 167 -15.82 7.27 -8.08
C TYR A 167 -17.19 7.06 -7.41
N HIS A 168 -17.81 8.14 -6.91
CA HIS A 168 -19.13 8.07 -6.27
C HIS A 168 -20.24 7.54 -7.19
N GLN A 169 -20.09 7.67 -8.51
CA GLN A 169 -21.02 7.14 -9.50
C GLN A 169 -20.71 5.67 -9.86
N LEU A 170 -19.49 5.22 -9.61
CA LEU A 170 -19.09 3.84 -9.85
C LEU A 170 -19.53 2.90 -8.74
N VAL A 171 -19.65 3.38 -7.49
CA VAL A 171 -20.03 2.54 -6.34
C VAL A 171 -21.53 2.29 -6.31
N GLY A 172 -21.92 1.12 -5.83
CA GLY A 172 -23.31 0.66 -5.86
C GLY A 172 -23.68 0.04 -7.22
N GLY A 173 -24.87 -0.60 -7.28
CA GLY A 173 -25.36 -1.22 -8.51
C GLY A 173 -25.20 -2.75 -8.54
N ASN A 174 -25.27 -3.31 -9.74
CA ASN A 174 -25.50 -4.73 -9.98
C ASN A 174 -24.22 -5.57 -10.24
N LEU A 175 -23.09 -4.94 -10.55
CA LEU A 175 -21.82 -5.64 -10.78
C LEU A 175 -21.16 -5.95 -9.44
N LYS A 176 -20.97 -7.24 -9.16
CA LYS A 176 -20.34 -7.71 -7.94
C LYS A 176 -18.88 -8.06 -8.18
N TYR A 177 -18.00 -7.53 -7.36
CA TYR A 177 -16.57 -7.86 -7.34
C TYR A 177 -16.18 -8.35 -5.96
N LYS A 178 -15.53 -9.52 -5.89
CA LYS A 178 -15.03 -10.08 -4.64
C LYS A 178 -13.53 -9.83 -4.52
N TYR A 179 -13.14 -9.22 -3.44
CA TYR A 179 -11.74 -9.00 -3.11
C TYR A 179 -11.53 -9.19 -1.61
N ASN A 180 -10.55 -10.01 -1.26
CA ASN A 180 -10.16 -10.31 0.13
C ASN A 180 -11.35 -10.61 1.06
N GLY A 181 -12.19 -11.56 0.66
CA GLY A 181 -13.36 -12.00 1.42
C GLY A 181 -14.54 -11.01 1.46
N LYS A 182 -14.37 -9.79 0.96
CA LYS A 182 -15.41 -8.77 0.88
C LYS A 182 -16.05 -8.73 -0.51
N THR A 183 -17.31 -8.36 -0.58
CA THR A 183 -18.02 -8.14 -1.83
C THR A 183 -18.29 -6.65 -2.00
N TYR A 184 -17.88 -6.13 -3.14
CA TYR A 184 -18.10 -4.75 -3.56
C TYR A 184 -19.10 -4.73 -4.69
N ASN A 185 -20.00 -3.74 -4.69
CA ASN A 185 -20.97 -3.57 -5.74
C ASN A 185 -20.63 -2.31 -6.55
N PHE A 186 -20.68 -2.45 -7.87
CA PHE A 186 -20.37 -1.37 -8.80
C PHE A 186 -21.50 -1.16 -9.81
N ASN A 187 -21.53 0.02 -10.40
CA ASN A 187 -22.40 0.35 -11.52
C ASN A 187 -21.82 -0.25 -12.81
N GLY A 188 -22.28 -1.45 -13.16
CA GLY A 188 -21.77 -2.20 -14.29
C GLY A 188 -21.99 -1.55 -15.65
N ASP A 189 -23.05 -0.77 -15.81
CA ASP A 189 -23.36 -0.09 -17.06
C ASP A 189 -22.42 1.10 -17.27
N LEU A 190 -22.18 1.90 -16.24
CA LEU A 190 -21.22 3.00 -16.30
C LEU A 190 -19.78 2.49 -16.53
N ILE A 191 -19.39 1.37 -15.92
CA ILE A 191 -18.10 0.73 -16.19
C ILE A 191 -17.97 0.34 -17.65
N LYS A 192 -19.00 -0.27 -18.27
CA LYS A 192 -18.99 -0.62 -19.69
C LYS A 192 -18.86 0.58 -20.60
N ASP A 193 -19.51 1.71 -20.26
CA ASP A 193 -19.41 2.93 -21.04
C ASP A 193 -17.99 3.49 -21.03
N TYR A 194 -17.32 3.54 -19.87
CA TYR A 194 -15.91 3.91 -19.76
C TYR A 194 -15.00 2.93 -20.48
N ASP A 195 -15.22 1.64 -20.34
CA ASP A 195 -14.43 0.59 -21.02
C ASP A 195 -14.52 0.73 -22.52
N LYS A 196 -15.72 0.91 -23.06
CA LYS A 196 -15.95 1.15 -24.49
C LYS A 196 -15.21 2.37 -24.99
N MET A 197 -15.25 3.48 -24.26
CA MET A 197 -14.57 4.70 -24.63
C MET A 197 -13.05 4.53 -24.60
N ILE A 198 -12.51 4.01 -23.51
CA ILE A 198 -11.06 3.79 -23.33
C ILE A 198 -10.54 2.82 -24.41
N SER A 199 -11.25 1.72 -24.64
CA SER A 199 -10.90 0.73 -25.65
C SER A 199 -10.88 1.34 -27.06
N ALA A 200 -11.85 2.21 -27.40
CA ALA A 200 -11.90 2.89 -28.68
C ALA A 200 -10.71 3.83 -28.91
N PHE A 201 -10.27 4.55 -27.89
CA PHE A 201 -9.07 5.38 -27.96
C PHE A 201 -7.81 4.54 -28.09
N SER A 202 -7.66 3.52 -27.25
CA SER A 202 -6.51 2.62 -27.26
C SER A 202 -6.34 1.92 -28.61
N ALA A 203 -7.45 1.49 -29.23
CA ALA A 203 -7.45 0.90 -30.59
C ALA A 203 -6.95 1.87 -31.69
N LYS A 204 -6.96 3.18 -31.44
CA LYS A 204 -6.42 4.22 -32.33
C LYS A 204 -5.03 4.71 -31.93
N GLY A 205 -4.39 4.07 -30.95
CA GLY A 205 -3.09 4.48 -30.44
C GLY A 205 -3.13 5.82 -29.68
N ILE A 206 -4.30 6.19 -29.16
CA ILE A 206 -4.46 7.40 -28.35
C ILE A 206 -4.24 7.01 -26.89
N VAL A 207 -3.30 7.68 -26.23
CA VAL A 207 -3.00 7.45 -24.81
C VAL A 207 -4.12 8.03 -23.95
N VAL A 208 -4.63 7.23 -23.00
CA VAL A 208 -5.69 7.64 -22.09
C VAL A 208 -5.16 7.75 -20.67
N THR A 209 -5.30 8.93 -20.06
CA THR A 209 -5.09 9.13 -18.63
C THR A 209 -6.45 9.12 -17.92
N ALA A 210 -6.72 8.10 -17.12
CA ALA A 210 -7.93 8.02 -16.31
C ALA A 210 -7.68 8.64 -14.93
N ILE A 211 -8.51 9.59 -14.53
CA ILE A 211 -8.47 10.23 -13.21
C ILE A 211 -9.68 9.77 -12.40
N LEU A 212 -9.45 9.03 -11.32
CA LEU A 212 -10.51 8.68 -10.37
C LEU A 212 -10.75 9.87 -9.44
N LEU A 213 -11.94 10.46 -9.54
CA LEU A 213 -12.35 11.57 -8.68
C LEU A 213 -13.20 11.05 -7.52
N ASN A 214 -12.74 11.32 -6.30
CA ASN A 214 -13.48 10.98 -5.09
C ASN A 214 -14.28 12.21 -4.62
N GLY A 215 -15.51 12.28 -5.08
CA GLY A 215 -16.52 13.22 -4.58
C GLY A 215 -16.24 14.71 -4.90
N TRP A 216 -17.31 15.41 -5.17
CA TRP A 216 -17.41 16.87 -5.05
C TRP A 216 -18.50 17.15 -4.03
#